data_7b6883a256d182a2a394a3f8a61cfd3e
#
_entry.id   7b6883a256d182a2a394a3f8a61cfd3e
#
_cell.length_a   1.000
_cell.length_b   1.000
_cell.length_c   1.000
_cell.angle_alpha   90.00
_cell.angle_beta   90.00
_cell.angle_gamma   90.00
#
_symmetry.space_group_name_H-M   'P 1'
#
loop_
_entity.id
_entity.type
_entity.pdbx_description
1 polymer ?
#
loop_
_entity_poly.entity_id
_entity_poly.type
_entity_poly.pdbx_seq_one_letter_code
_entity_poly.pdbx_strand_id
1 'polypeptide(L)'
;DLDSPVTPRQETKHTESEQISSMRDEMNAIRQLLEHQVSGLMQQDMARRDPTRACMIDRLVGMGIDKDVAEQMACFVPDDVSRQQGWKALLTMVEDQMQTTNNEILRQGGVYALVGPTGVGKTTTVAKLAVLGAQKYGADKVALITTDTYRIGAYEQLATYGRIIGCGVKQVKDANELAEVLYHLRNKRLVLIDTAGMSQRDLRLTEQLNTLMRNQRVDIRSYLVLSATSQIHVLQETVRHFKKVQLSGCIFTKLDESLSLGEIISIAIQNRLPIG
;
A
#
# COMPACT_ATOMS: atom_id res chain seq x y z
N ASP A 1 3.68 16.29 -72.47
CA ASP A 1 4.27 15.02 -72.02
C ASP A 1 4.30 14.98 -70.50
N LEU A 2 3.33 14.29 -69.99
CA LEU A 2 3.47 13.02 -69.24
C LEU A 2 4.12 13.18 -67.84
N ASP A 3 3.45 12.93 -66.90
CA ASP A 3 2.95 11.88 -66.07
C ASP A 3 3.14 12.22 -64.59
N SER A 4 2.06 12.38 -63.89
CA SER A 4 2.02 12.26 -62.44
C SER A 4 1.66 10.82 -62.08
N PRO A 5 2.29 10.17 -61.13
CA PRO A 5 1.68 9.02 -60.47
C PRO A 5 1.06 9.42 -59.14
N VAL A 6 -0.20 9.20 -59.10
CA VAL A 6 -1.07 9.12 -57.95
C VAL A 6 -0.58 8.05 -56.97
N THR A 7 -0.40 8.41 -55.73
CA THR A 7 -0.22 7.45 -54.62
C THR A 7 -1.48 7.47 -53.74
N PRO A 8 -2.32 6.46 -53.80
CA PRO A 8 -3.36 6.23 -52.78
C PRO A 8 -3.06 4.90 -52.06
N ARG A 9 -2.32 4.94 -50.96
CA ARG A 9 -2.15 3.74 -50.10
C ARG A 9 -1.99 3.99 -48.60
N GLN A 10 -2.04 5.21 -48.16
CA GLN A 10 -1.92 5.51 -46.71
C GLN A 10 -3.25 5.76 -45.99
N GLU A 11 -4.27 6.25 -46.66
CA GLU A 11 -5.56 6.56 -46.06
C GLU A 11 -6.39 5.33 -45.65
N THR A 12 -6.29 4.23 -46.40
CA THR A 12 -7.04 3.00 -46.13
C THR A 12 -6.54 2.23 -44.90
N LYS A 13 -5.25 2.28 -44.60
CA LYS A 13 -4.70 1.61 -43.41
C LYS A 13 -5.02 2.33 -42.10
N HIS A 14 -5.19 3.64 -42.12
CA HIS A 14 -5.59 4.40 -40.93
C HIS A 14 -7.04 4.11 -40.55
N THR A 15 -7.93 4.06 -41.54
CA THR A 15 -9.38 3.79 -41.33
C THR A 15 -9.64 2.36 -40.85
N GLU A 16 -8.90 1.37 -41.37
CA GLU A 16 -8.99 -0.02 -40.91
C GLU A 16 -8.48 -0.19 -39.46
N SER A 17 -7.39 0.50 -39.10
CA SER A 17 -6.86 0.48 -37.72
C SER A 17 -7.82 1.12 -36.73
N GLU A 18 -8.49 2.21 -37.10
CA GLU A 18 -9.50 2.89 -36.28
C GLU A 18 -10.77 2.04 -36.13
N GLN A 19 -11.20 1.37 -37.21
CA GLN A 19 -12.34 0.45 -37.16
C GLN A 19 -12.06 -0.78 -36.28
N ILE A 20 -10.86 -1.35 -36.34
CA ILE A 20 -10.47 -2.48 -35.48
C ILE A 20 -10.38 -2.04 -34.03
N SER A 21 -9.90 -0.82 -33.74
CA SER A 21 -9.87 -0.26 -32.39
C SER A 21 -11.30 -0.05 -31.86
N SER A 22 -12.18 0.55 -32.65
CA SER A 22 -13.60 0.74 -32.28
C SER A 22 -14.31 -0.59 -32.03
N MET A 23 -14.10 -1.60 -32.87
CA MET A 23 -14.68 -2.94 -32.65
C MET A 23 -14.14 -3.62 -31.39
N ARG A 24 -12.86 -3.40 -31.04
CA ARG A 24 -12.30 -3.91 -29.79
C ARG A 24 -12.92 -3.21 -28.57
N ASP A 25 -13.12 -1.91 -28.66
CA ASP A 25 -13.75 -1.13 -27.58
C ASP A 25 -15.21 -1.52 -27.38
N GLU A 26 -15.95 -1.73 -28.48
CA GLU A 26 -17.32 -2.25 -28.43
C GLU A 26 -17.39 -3.68 -27.86
N MET A 27 -16.48 -4.58 -28.28
CA MET A 27 -16.40 -5.94 -27.73
C MET A 27 -16.06 -5.92 -26.24
N ASN A 28 -15.16 -5.05 -25.80
CA ASN A 28 -14.83 -4.89 -24.40
C ASN A 28 -16.02 -4.34 -23.59
N ALA A 29 -16.75 -3.38 -24.15
CA ALA A 29 -17.97 -2.84 -23.53
C ALA A 29 -19.07 -3.89 -23.40
N ILE A 30 -19.31 -4.70 -24.45
CA ILE A 30 -20.27 -5.80 -24.43
C ILE A 30 -19.83 -6.86 -23.39
N ARG A 31 -18.55 -7.20 -23.36
CA ARG A 31 -18.01 -8.15 -22.38
C ARG A 31 -18.21 -7.66 -20.95
N GLN A 32 -17.92 -6.40 -20.66
CA GLN A 32 -18.15 -5.79 -19.35
C GLN A 32 -19.64 -5.78 -18.97
N LEU A 33 -20.51 -5.48 -19.91
CA LEU A 33 -21.97 -5.54 -19.71
C LEU A 33 -22.45 -6.95 -19.38
N LEU A 34 -21.96 -7.96 -20.11
CA LEU A 34 -22.29 -9.37 -19.87
C LEU A 34 -21.75 -9.84 -18.51
N GLU A 35 -20.50 -9.52 -18.18
CA GLU A 35 -19.89 -9.83 -16.87
C GLU A 35 -20.70 -9.20 -15.73
N HIS A 36 -21.15 -7.97 -15.91
CA HIS A 36 -21.98 -7.28 -14.91
C HIS A 36 -23.37 -7.91 -14.77
N GLN A 37 -24.02 -8.27 -15.87
CA GLN A 37 -25.34 -8.95 -15.84
C GLN A 37 -25.24 -10.36 -15.26
N VAL A 38 -24.23 -11.14 -15.64
CA VAL A 38 -24.00 -12.49 -15.08
C VAL A 38 -23.72 -12.41 -13.58
N SER A 39 -22.89 -11.46 -13.15
CA SER A 39 -22.61 -11.21 -11.73
C SER A 39 -23.89 -10.83 -10.97
N GLY A 40 -24.73 -9.96 -11.52
CA GLY A 40 -26.01 -9.58 -10.93
C GLY A 40 -26.99 -10.75 -10.79
N LEU A 41 -27.09 -11.60 -11.81
CA LEU A 41 -27.93 -12.82 -11.78
C LEU A 41 -27.40 -13.84 -10.76
N MET A 42 -26.08 -14.06 -10.70
CA MET A 42 -25.46 -14.93 -9.70
C MET A 42 -25.71 -14.44 -8.28
N GLN A 43 -25.64 -13.14 -8.06
CA GLN A 43 -25.90 -12.53 -6.76
C GLN A 43 -27.36 -12.67 -6.35
N GLN A 44 -28.31 -12.51 -7.28
CA GLN A 44 -29.74 -12.75 -7.03
C GLN A 44 -30.03 -14.22 -6.74
N ASP A 45 -29.39 -15.15 -7.44
CA ASP A 45 -29.55 -16.59 -7.22
C ASP A 45 -28.94 -17.01 -5.87
N MET A 46 -27.77 -16.48 -5.53
CA MET A 46 -27.16 -16.68 -4.20
C MET A 46 -28.07 -16.13 -3.08
N ALA A 47 -28.60 -14.91 -3.23
CA ALA A 47 -29.49 -14.31 -2.24
C ALA A 47 -30.79 -15.11 -2.04
N ARG A 48 -31.25 -15.83 -3.07
CA ARG A 48 -32.41 -16.73 -2.97
C ARG A 48 -32.08 -18.07 -2.32
N ARG A 49 -30.89 -18.63 -2.61
CA ARG A 49 -30.47 -19.93 -2.09
C ARG A 49 -29.94 -19.84 -0.65
N ASP A 50 -29.19 -18.81 -0.36
CA ASP A 50 -28.60 -18.57 0.97
C ASP A 50 -28.73 -17.10 1.39
N PRO A 51 -29.91 -16.70 1.87
CA PRO A 51 -30.16 -15.31 2.28
C PRO A 51 -29.29 -14.90 3.49
N THR A 52 -28.82 -15.85 4.29
CA THR A 52 -27.96 -15.57 5.44
C THR A 52 -26.58 -15.16 4.97
N ARG A 53 -25.98 -15.93 4.04
CA ARG A 53 -24.68 -15.62 3.44
C ARG A 53 -24.72 -14.29 2.67
N ALA A 54 -25.74 -14.08 1.85
CA ALA A 54 -25.92 -12.82 1.13
C ALA A 54 -25.96 -11.60 2.07
N CYS A 55 -26.70 -11.69 3.17
CA CYS A 55 -26.77 -10.63 4.17
C CYS A 55 -25.39 -10.37 4.85
N MET A 56 -24.57 -11.42 5.05
CA MET A 56 -23.23 -11.26 5.61
C MET A 56 -22.28 -10.56 4.64
N ILE A 57 -22.35 -10.92 3.34
CA ILE A 57 -21.58 -10.25 2.29
C ILE A 57 -21.96 -8.78 2.22
N ASP A 58 -23.26 -8.47 2.13
CA ASP A 58 -23.74 -7.09 2.06
C ASP A 58 -23.28 -6.27 3.28
N ARG A 59 -23.27 -6.89 4.46
CA ARG A 59 -22.82 -6.23 5.68
C ARG A 59 -21.33 -5.96 5.68
N LEU A 60 -20.49 -6.90 5.20
CA LEU A 60 -19.05 -6.68 5.04
C LEU A 60 -18.75 -5.59 4.02
N VAL A 61 -19.43 -5.63 2.86
CA VAL A 61 -19.29 -4.61 1.82
C VAL A 61 -19.75 -3.25 2.35
N GLY A 62 -20.81 -3.20 3.13
CA GLY A 62 -21.27 -1.98 3.82
C GLY A 62 -20.26 -1.42 4.84
N MET A 63 -19.34 -2.26 5.34
CA MET A 63 -18.21 -1.83 6.18
C MET A 63 -16.96 -1.45 5.37
N GLY A 64 -17.05 -1.42 4.02
CA GLY A 64 -15.97 -1.09 3.11
C GLY A 64 -15.04 -2.27 2.78
N ILE A 65 -15.37 -3.50 3.19
CA ILE A 65 -14.62 -4.69 2.77
C ILE A 65 -14.84 -4.88 1.26
N ASP A 66 -13.77 -5.15 0.56
CA ASP A 66 -13.79 -5.48 -0.87
C ASP A 66 -14.72 -6.66 -1.12
N LYS A 67 -15.53 -6.58 -2.19
CA LYS A 67 -16.57 -7.56 -2.49
C LYS A 67 -16.00 -8.97 -2.64
N ASP A 68 -14.89 -9.12 -3.36
CA ASP A 68 -14.28 -10.44 -3.59
C ASP A 68 -13.78 -11.05 -2.28
N VAL A 69 -13.24 -10.22 -1.38
CA VAL A 69 -12.82 -10.64 -0.04
C VAL A 69 -14.03 -11.05 0.79
N ALA A 70 -15.10 -10.27 0.74
CA ALA A 70 -16.34 -10.56 1.48
C ALA A 70 -16.99 -11.88 1.01
N GLU A 71 -17.09 -12.10 -0.29
CA GLU A 71 -17.60 -13.33 -0.88
C GLU A 71 -16.74 -14.54 -0.53
N GLN A 72 -15.41 -14.40 -0.65
CA GLN A 72 -14.47 -15.46 -0.31
C GLN A 72 -14.57 -15.85 1.17
N MET A 73 -14.66 -14.89 2.07
CA MET A 73 -14.82 -15.16 3.51
C MET A 73 -16.16 -15.80 3.83
N ALA A 74 -17.24 -15.31 3.23
CA ALA A 74 -18.58 -15.83 3.47
C ALA A 74 -18.74 -17.30 3.04
N CYS A 75 -17.96 -17.76 2.05
CA CYS A 75 -17.96 -19.17 1.62
C CYS A 75 -17.48 -20.15 2.70
N PHE A 76 -16.71 -19.70 3.67
CA PHE A 76 -16.23 -20.56 4.77
C PHE A 76 -17.20 -20.64 5.96
N VAL A 77 -18.27 -19.86 5.96
CA VAL A 77 -19.31 -19.94 7.01
C VAL A 77 -20.20 -21.14 6.72
N PRO A 78 -20.41 -22.07 7.69
CA PRO A 78 -21.31 -23.20 7.51
C PRO A 78 -22.76 -22.77 7.29
N ASP A 79 -23.51 -23.54 6.49
CA ASP A 79 -24.88 -23.20 6.09
C ASP A 79 -25.90 -23.43 7.23
N ASP A 80 -25.56 -24.24 8.23
CA ASP A 80 -26.43 -24.70 9.33
C ASP A 80 -26.33 -23.81 10.59
N VAL A 81 -25.58 -22.72 10.55
CA VAL A 81 -25.41 -21.83 11.71
C VAL A 81 -26.43 -20.68 11.71
N SER A 82 -26.79 -20.22 12.89
CA SER A 82 -27.61 -19.03 13.02
C SER A 82 -26.86 -17.80 12.49
N ARG A 83 -27.60 -16.80 12.00
CA ARG A 83 -27.03 -15.54 11.49
C ARG A 83 -26.02 -14.90 12.46
N GLN A 84 -26.31 -14.94 13.77
CA GLN A 84 -25.44 -14.37 14.78
C GLN A 84 -24.14 -15.16 14.97
N GLN A 85 -24.23 -16.49 14.96
CA GLN A 85 -23.06 -17.38 15.04
C GLN A 85 -22.20 -17.25 13.79
N GLY A 86 -22.81 -17.26 12.60
CA GLY A 86 -22.09 -17.08 11.33
C GLY A 86 -21.37 -15.74 11.25
N TRP A 87 -22.03 -14.66 11.70
CA TRP A 87 -21.39 -13.35 11.77
C TRP A 87 -20.18 -13.33 12.70
N LYS A 88 -20.28 -13.94 13.88
CA LYS A 88 -19.17 -14.05 14.82
C LYS A 88 -18.01 -14.86 14.24
N ALA A 89 -18.31 -16.01 13.61
CA ALA A 89 -17.32 -16.84 12.95
C ALA A 89 -16.58 -16.05 11.84
N LEU A 90 -17.32 -15.29 11.06
CA LEU A 90 -16.77 -14.46 9.97
C LEU A 90 -15.85 -13.36 10.49
N LEU A 91 -16.21 -12.66 11.57
CA LEU A 91 -15.33 -11.68 12.20
C LEU A 91 -14.05 -12.32 12.74
N THR A 92 -14.14 -13.50 13.33
CA THR A 92 -12.96 -14.25 13.79
C THR A 92 -12.07 -14.61 12.60
N MET A 93 -12.63 -15.02 11.45
CA MET A 93 -11.84 -15.28 10.24
C MET A 93 -11.13 -14.03 9.74
N VAL A 94 -11.79 -12.87 9.77
CA VAL A 94 -11.15 -11.59 9.39
C VAL A 94 -9.97 -11.32 10.31
N GLU A 95 -10.15 -11.49 11.63
CA GLU A 95 -9.12 -11.30 12.64
C GLU A 95 -7.93 -12.25 12.41
N ASP A 96 -8.19 -13.53 12.18
CA ASP A 96 -7.15 -14.56 11.96
C ASP A 96 -6.35 -14.33 10.66
N GLN A 97 -6.97 -13.73 9.65
CA GLN A 97 -6.29 -13.41 8.39
C GLN A 97 -5.49 -12.11 8.44
N MET A 98 -5.77 -11.24 9.40
CA MET A 98 -4.96 -10.05 9.61
C MET A 98 -3.68 -10.40 10.34
N GLN A 99 -2.57 -10.34 9.62
CA GLN A 99 -1.25 -10.50 10.22
C GLN A 99 -0.79 -9.19 10.86
N THR A 100 -0.17 -9.28 12.03
CA THR A 100 0.44 -8.14 12.71
C THR A 100 1.91 -8.41 12.97
N THR A 101 2.74 -7.36 12.98
CA THR A 101 4.17 -7.46 13.32
C THR A 101 4.42 -7.44 14.82
N ASN A 102 3.36 -7.37 15.65
CA ASN A 102 3.46 -7.30 17.11
C ASN A 102 4.42 -6.21 17.62
N ASN A 103 4.36 -5.01 17.00
CA ASN A 103 5.23 -3.88 17.34
C ASN A 103 6.73 -4.20 17.20
N GLU A 104 7.14 -4.97 16.20
CA GLU A 104 8.55 -5.37 16.07
C GLU A 104 9.50 -4.17 16.00
N ILE A 105 9.09 -3.06 15.36
CA ILE A 105 9.88 -1.82 15.28
C ILE A 105 10.37 -1.39 16.67
N LEU A 106 9.44 -1.35 17.62
CA LEU A 106 9.73 -0.94 18.98
C LEU A 106 10.22 -2.09 19.86
N ARG A 107 9.99 -3.35 19.52
CA ARG A 107 10.44 -4.50 20.33
C ARG A 107 11.86 -4.90 20.00
N GLN A 108 12.16 -5.00 18.71
CA GLN A 108 13.46 -5.48 18.23
C GLN A 108 14.46 -4.35 18.07
N GLY A 109 13.98 -3.14 17.71
CA GLY A 109 14.86 -2.08 17.22
C GLY A 109 15.46 -2.47 15.86
N GLY A 110 16.48 -1.75 15.43
CA GLY A 110 17.13 -1.96 14.13
C GLY A 110 16.96 -0.76 13.21
N VAL A 111 17.05 -0.99 11.90
CA VAL A 111 16.94 0.05 10.87
C VAL A 111 15.64 -0.15 10.09
N TYR A 112 14.79 0.87 10.09
CA TYR A 112 13.49 0.84 9.41
C TYR A 112 13.33 1.99 8.45
N ALA A 113 12.94 1.70 7.23
CA ALA A 113 12.61 2.69 6.21
C ALA A 113 11.09 2.77 6.02
N LEU A 114 10.53 3.98 6.10
CA LEU A 114 9.14 4.24 5.79
C LEU A 114 9.01 4.69 4.34
N VAL A 115 8.38 3.87 3.51
CA VAL A 115 8.17 4.10 2.08
C VAL A 115 6.69 4.34 1.79
N GLY A 116 6.37 5.00 0.69
CA GLY A 116 4.98 5.23 0.30
C GLY A 116 4.75 6.56 -0.42
N PRO A 117 3.53 6.81 -0.90
CA PRO A 117 3.17 8.02 -1.64
C PRO A 117 3.41 9.32 -0.85
N THR A 118 3.36 10.45 -1.58
CA THR A 118 3.39 11.77 -0.95
C THR A 118 2.12 12.00 -0.13
N GLY A 119 2.24 12.66 1.03
CA GLY A 119 1.09 13.07 1.85
C GLY A 119 0.45 11.99 2.70
N VAL A 120 0.93 10.73 2.66
CA VAL A 120 0.38 9.65 3.50
C VAL A 120 0.81 9.70 4.97
N GLY A 121 1.68 10.61 5.36
CA GLY A 121 2.07 10.80 6.78
C GLY A 121 3.36 10.08 7.19
N LYS A 122 4.28 9.75 6.27
CA LYS A 122 5.57 9.10 6.58
C LYS A 122 6.38 9.84 7.65
N THR A 123 6.70 11.11 7.40
CA THR A 123 7.47 11.96 8.34
C THR A 123 6.81 12.04 9.72
N THR A 124 5.47 12.17 9.77
CA THR A 124 4.73 12.18 11.03
C THR A 124 4.81 10.84 11.75
N THR A 125 4.74 9.73 11.01
CA THR A 125 4.87 8.37 11.57
C THR A 125 6.28 8.13 12.09
N VAL A 126 7.32 8.55 11.35
CA VAL A 126 8.73 8.53 11.81
C VAL A 126 8.86 9.28 13.14
N ALA A 127 8.31 10.49 13.23
CA ALA A 127 8.35 11.27 14.47
C ALA A 127 7.64 10.58 15.64
N LYS A 128 6.45 10.01 15.42
CA LYS A 128 5.72 9.24 16.45
C LYS A 128 6.50 8.01 16.92
N LEU A 129 7.05 7.23 16.00
CA LEU A 129 7.88 6.07 16.32
C LEU A 129 9.17 6.48 17.05
N ALA A 130 9.77 7.61 16.69
CA ALA A 130 10.95 8.13 17.35
C ALA A 130 10.66 8.53 18.81
N VAL A 131 9.52 9.15 19.10
CA VAL A 131 9.07 9.45 20.47
C VAL A 131 8.96 8.17 21.28
N LEU A 132 8.24 7.17 20.75
CA LEU A 132 8.07 5.88 21.43
C LEU A 132 9.41 5.15 21.63
N GLY A 133 10.29 5.21 20.63
CA GLY A 133 11.63 4.65 20.69
C GLY A 133 12.50 5.35 21.76
N ALA A 134 12.42 6.69 21.82
CA ALA A 134 13.15 7.48 22.82
C ALA A 134 12.65 7.22 24.24
N GLN A 135 11.35 7.05 24.43
CA GLN A 135 10.77 6.65 25.71
C GLN A 135 11.25 5.27 26.15
N LYS A 136 11.39 4.34 25.21
CA LYS A 136 11.75 2.95 25.52
C LYS A 136 13.25 2.74 25.68
N TYR A 137 14.08 3.35 24.85
CA TYR A 137 15.50 3.07 24.75
C TYR A 137 16.40 4.22 25.22
N GLY A 138 15.82 5.41 25.38
CA GLY A 138 16.56 6.67 25.54
C GLY A 138 16.76 7.39 24.19
N ALA A 139 16.68 8.72 24.21
CA ALA A 139 16.81 9.55 23.00
C ALA A 139 18.18 9.39 22.33
N ASP A 140 19.23 9.16 23.13
CA ASP A 140 20.59 8.90 22.65
C ASP A 140 20.73 7.59 21.86
N LYS A 141 19.78 6.66 21.97
CA LYS A 141 19.74 5.38 21.25
C LYS A 141 18.89 5.41 20.00
N VAL A 142 18.23 6.54 19.73
CA VAL A 142 17.41 6.73 18.51
C VAL A 142 18.13 7.67 17.56
N ALA A 143 18.00 7.42 16.25
CA ALA A 143 18.47 8.32 15.22
C ALA A 143 17.47 8.37 14.07
N LEU A 144 17.38 9.54 13.43
CA LEU A 144 16.52 9.79 12.28
C LEU A 144 17.39 10.08 11.06
N ILE A 145 16.98 9.56 9.92
CA ILE A 145 17.59 9.84 8.61
C ILE A 145 16.51 10.31 7.67
N THR A 146 16.75 11.34 6.88
CA THR A 146 15.89 11.68 5.74
C THR A 146 16.63 11.52 4.44
N THR A 147 15.96 10.92 3.45
CA THR A 147 16.40 10.86 2.06
C THR A 147 15.61 11.85 1.19
N ASP A 148 14.67 12.62 1.79
CA ASP A 148 13.88 13.61 1.08
C ASP A 148 14.69 14.90 0.86
N THR A 149 15.43 14.91 -0.23
CA THR A 149 16.24 16.05 -0.66
C THR A 149 15.53 16.98 -1.62
N TYR A 150 14.34 16.59 -2.10
CA TYR A 150 13.59 17.34 -3.12
C TYR A 150 12.58 18.31 -2.52
N ARG A 151 11.98 17.97 -1.39
CA ARG A 151 10.98 18.80 -0.75
C ARG A 151 11.65 19.85 0.12
N ILE A 152 11.42 21.14 -0.24
CA ILE A 152 11.91 22.28 0.54
C ILE A 152 11.38 22.17 1.98
N GLY A 153 12.28 22.29 2.96
CA GLY A 153 11.92 22.22 4.38
C GLY A 153 11.72 20.80 4.95
N ALA A 154 11.91 19.73 4.16
CA ALA A 154 11.76 18.36 4.66
C ALA A 154 12.74 18.03 5.78
N TYR A 155 14.00 18.39 5.58
CA TYR A 155 15.05 18.22 6.61
C TYR A 155 14.75 19.05 7.87
N GLU A 156 14.40 20.31 7.71
CA GLU A 156 14.10 21.23 8.82
C GLU A 156 12.92 20.75 9.65
N GLN A 157 11.90 20.19 8.99
CA GLN A 157 10.75 19.59 9.65
C GLN A 157 11.20 18.40 10.51
N LEU A 158 11.96 17.46 9.95
CA LEU A 158 12.44 16.29 10.69
C LEU A 158 13.43 16.69 11.78
N ALA A 159 14.33 17.66 11.51
CA ALA A 159 15.26 18.20 12.48
C ALA A 159 14.57 18.87 13.66
N THR A 160 13.42 19.51 13.43
CA THR A 160 12.61 20.08 14.51
C THR A 160 12.06 18.98 15.41
N TYR A 161 11.53 17.89 14.85
CA TYR A 161 11.14 16.73 15.64
C TYR A 161 12.32 16.12 16.40
N GLY A 162 13.46 15.92 15.73
CA GLY A 162 14.66 15.39 16.37
C GLY A 162 15.11 16.24 17.57
N ARG A 163 15.05 17.57 17.45
CA ARG A 163 15.39 18.50 18.55
C ARG A 163 14.42 18.38 19.73
N ILE A 164 13.13 18.28 19.46
CA ILE A 164 12.10 18.12 20.51
C ILE A 164 12.28 16.78 21.23
N ILE A 165 12.57 15.72 20.50
CA ILE A 165 12.75 14.35 21.03
C ILE A 165 14.11 14.20 21.72
N GLY A 166 15.11 14.99 21.32
CA GLY A 166 16.49 14.88 21.80
C GLY A 166 17.32 13.84 21.02
N CYS A 167 16.92 13.46 19.80
CA CYS A 167 17.66 12.49 18.97
C CYS A 167 18.33 13.15 17.77
N GLY A 168 19.41 12.53 17.28
CA GLY A 168 20.16 13.01 16.12
C GLY A 168 19.42 12.81 14.80
N VAL A 169 19.53 13.81 13.90
CA VAL A 169 18.95 13.75 12.56
C VAL A 169 20.07 13.89 11.53
N LYS A 170 20.04 13.07 10.49
CA LYS A 170 20.95 13.11 9.35
C LYS A 170 20.17 13.19 8.05
N GLN A 171 20.69 13.94 7.10
CA GLN A 171 20.20 13.95 5.72
C GLN A 171 21.19 13.17 4.86
N VAL A 172 20.70 12.38 3.93
CA VAL A 172 21.51 11.61 2.98
C VAL A 172 20.96 11.77 1.57
N LYS A 173 21.85 11.85 0.59
CA LYS A 173 21.49 12.13 -0.80
C LYS A 173 21.52 10.89 -1.68
N ASP A 174 22.34 9.93 -1.33
CA ASP A 174 22.53 8.71 -2.12
C ASP A 174 22.82 7.48 -1.26
N ALA A 175 22.97 6.35 -1.92
CA ALA A 175 23.20 5.05 -1.34
C ALA A 175 24.49 4.96 -0.53
N ASN A 176 25.57 5.57 -1.03
CA ASN A 176 26.87 5.46 -0.40
C ASN A 176 26.88 6.27 0.89
N GLU A 177 26.35 7.48 0.86
CA GLU A 177 26.22 8.34 2.04
C GLU A 177 25.33 7.68 3.12
N LEU A 178 24.24 7.00 2.70
CA LEU A 178 23.39 6.24 3.63
C LEU A 178 24.20 5.12 4.29
N ALA A 179 25.03 4.39 3.53
CA ALA A 179 25.87 3.34 4.07
C ALA A 179 26.84 3.84 5.14
N GLU A 180 27.50 4.95 4.86
CA GLU A 180 28.44 5.59 5.80
C GLU A 180 27.70 6.05 7.05
N VAL A 181 26.57 6.71 6.91
CA VAL A 181 25.76 7.17 8.04
C VAL A 181 25.27 6.01 8.88
N LEU A 182 24.76 4.93 8.26
CA LEU A 182 24.33 3.73 9.00
C LEU A 182 25.49 3.06 9.74
N TYR A 183 26.69 3.03 9.16
CA TYR A 183 27.89 2.53 9.85
C TYR A 183 28.21 3.35 11.11
N HIS A 184 28.11 4.68 11.03
CA HIS A 184 28.30 5.55 12.21
C HIS A 184 27.17 5.39 13.24
N LEU A 185 25.99 5.02 12.83
CA LEU A 185 24.82 4.81 13.69
C LEU A 185 24.68 3.38 14.23
N ARG A 186 25.64 2.47 13.98
CA ARG A 186 25.56 1.06 14.39
C ARG A 186 25.34 0.82 15.89
N ASN A 187 25.68 1.79 16.73
CA ASN A 187 25.49 1.73 18.18
C ASN A 187 24.12 2.24 18.62
N LYS A 188 23.28 2.74 17.69
CA LYS A 188 21.90 3.13 17.96
C LYS A 188 21.01 1.88 18.02
N ARG A 189 20.03 1.92 18.90
CA ARG A 189 19.06 0.83 19.03
C ARG A 189 17.97 0.90 17.96
N LEU A 190 17.58 2.10 17.56
CA LEU A 190 16.55 2.35 16.56
C LEU A 190 16.99 3.44 15.59
N VAL A 191 17.00 3.14 14.31
CA VAL A 191 17.26 4.09 13.23
C VAL A 191 16.02 4.11 12.34
N LEU A 192 15.41 5.28 12.16
CA LEU A 192 14.23 5.48 11.33
C LEU A 192 14.59 6.32 10.11
N ILE A 193 14.27 5.81 8.93
CA ILE A 193 14.56 6.47 7.65
C ILE A 193 13.24 7.00 7.07
N ASP A 194 13.13 8.33 7.00
CA ASP A 194 12.05 9.03 6.30
C ASP A 194 12.42 9.17 4.82
N THR A 195 11.67 8.50 3.96
CA THR A 195 11.94 8.58 2.52
C THR A 195 11.11 9.67 1.85
N ALA A 196 11.62 10.22 0.76
CA ALA A 196 10.84 11.11 -0.10
C ALA A 196 9.50 10.45 -0.48
N GLY A 197 8.45 11.25 -0.54
CA GLY A 197 7.16 10.78 -1.07
C GLY A 197 7.30 10.48 -2.55
N MET A 198 7.11 9.24 -2.92
CA MET A 198 7.16 8.82 -4.31
C MET A 198 5.80 8.99 -4.96
N SER A 199 5.76 9.64 -6.11
CA SER A 199 4.61 9.45 -7.00
C SER A 199 4.63 8.00 -7.47
N GLN A 200 3.44 7.43 -7.69
CA GLN A 200 3.27 6.05 -8.19
C GLN A 200 4.08 5.75 -9.46
N ARG A 201 4.63 6.78 -10.11
CA ARG A 201 5.41 6.71 -11.37
C ARG A 201 6.93 6.80 -11.18
N ASP A 202 7.43 7.05 -9.98
CA ASP A 202 8.86 7.26 -9.77
C ASP A 202 9.57 5.95 -9.38
N LEU A 203 9.88 5.15 -10.41
CA LEU A 203 10.56 3.86 -10.27
C LEU A 203 12.02 3.98 -9.82
N ARG A 204 12.68 5.10 -10.11
CA ARG A 204 14.13 5.27 -9.88
C ARG A 204 14.53 5.19 -8.41
N LEU A 205 13.70 5.77 -7.54
CA LEU A 205 14.00 5.74 -6.11
C LEU A 205 13.73 4.35 -5.49
N THR A 206 12.76 3.62 -6.03
CA THR A 206 12.49 2.23 -5.65
C THR A 206 13.68 1.33 -6.00
N GLU A 207 14.29 1.54 -7.16
CA GLU A 207 15.52 0.83 -7.56
C GLU A 207 16.72 1.22 -6.71
N GLN A 208 16.84 2.49 -6.34
CA GLN A 208 17.87 2.96 -5.41
C GLN A 208 17.73 2.33 -4.03
N LEU A 209 16.51 2.28 -3.47
CA LEU A 209 16.25 1.60 -2.19
C LEU A 209 16.56 0.11 -2.28
N ASN A 210 16.17 -0.57 -3.37
CA ASN A 210 16.50 -1.98 -3.59
C ASN A 210 18.01 -2.20 -3.72
N THR A 211 18.72 -1.29 -4.38
CA THR A 211 20.17 -1.33 -4.50
C THR A 211 20.84 -1.11 -3.14
N LEU A 212 20.31 -0.17 -2.35
CA LEU A 212 20.71 0.08 -0.98
C LEU A 212 20.56 -1.16 -0.09
N MET A 213 19.41 -1.83 -0.18
CA MET A 213 19.12 -3.04 0.58
C MET A 213 19.99 -4.22 0.19
N ARG A 214 20.33 -4.36 -1.11
CA ARG A 214 21.14 -5.49 -1.61
C ARG A 214 22.61 -5.37 -1.32
N ASN A 215 23.15 -4.15 -1.33
CA ASN A 215 24.59 -3.90 -1.25
C ASN A 215 25.11 -3.69 0.17
N GLN A 216 24.23 -3.68 1.18
CA GLN A 216 24.62 -3.34 2.54
C GLN A 216 24.56 -4.53 3.49
N ARG A 217 25.58 -4.60 4.36
CA ARG A 217 25.63 -5.55 5.50
C ARG A 217 24.63 -5.19 6.62
N VAL A 218 23.75 -4.21 6.40
CA VAL A 218 22.75 -3.75 7.36
C VAL A 218 21.36 -4.17 6.84
N ASP A 219 20.62 -4.91 7.64
CA ASP A 219 19.25 -5.31 7.37
C ASP A 219 18.33 -4.10 7.55
N ILE A 220 17.90 -3.49 6.44
CA ILE A 220 16.95 -2.38 6.43
C ILE A 220 15.56 -2.97 6.16
N ARG A 221 14.65 -2.88 7.13
CA ARG A 221 13.27 -3.33 6.98
C ARG A 221 12.40 -2.21 6.48
N SER A 222 11.68 -2.44 5.39
CA SER A 222 10.81 -1.43 4.78
C SER A 222 9.36 -1.64 5.15
N TYR A 223 8.72 -0.57 5.62
CA TYR A 223 7.29 -0.51 5.89
C TYR A 223 6.59 0.42 4.91
N LEU A 224 5.55 -0.09 4.27
CA LEU A 224 4.71 0.71 3.37
C LEU A 224 3.70 1.51 4.19
N VAL A 225 3.78 2.83 4.12
CA VAL A 225 2.83 3.73 4.77
C VAL A 225 1.69 4.04 3.81
N LEU A 226 0.47 3.77 4.25
CA LEU A 226 -0.77 3.94 3.50
C LEU A 226 -1.74 4.82 4.30
N SER A 227 -2.48 5.70 3.62
CA SER A 227 -3.53 6.48 4.27
C SER A 227 -4.86 5.73 4.22
N ALA A 228 -5.52 5.60 5.38
CA ALA A 228 -6.85 4.99 5.48
C ALA A 228 -7.95 5.79 4.77
N THR A 229 -7.67 7.06 4.44
CA THR A 229 -8.60 7.93 3.68
C THR A 229 -8.47 7.79 2.16
N SER A 230 -7.58 6.90 1.69
CA SER A 230 -7.38 6.68 0.26
C SER A 230 -8.43 5.70 -0.29
N GLN A 231 -8.87 5.93 -1.52
CA GLN A 231 -9.77 5.01 -2.21
C GLN A 231 -9.11 3.64 -2.43
N ILE A 232 -9.91 2.58 -2.42
CA ILE A 232 -9.43 1.19 -2.55
C ILE A 232 -8.55 0.97 -3.79
N HIS A 233 -8.91 1.52 -4.95
CA HIS A 233 -8.13 1.39 -6.17
C HIS A 233 -6.75 2.06 -6.08
N VAL A 234 -6.67 3.21 -5.39
CA VAL A 234 -5.41 3.91 -5.14
C VAL A 234 -4.50 3.09 -4.22
N LEU A 235 -5.08 2.47 -3.18
CA LEU A 235 -4.37 1.58 -2.27
C LEU A 235 -3.84 0.34 -3.01
N GLN A 236 -4.68 -0.31 -3.83
CA GLN A 236 -4.30 -1.47 -4.64
C GLN A 236 -3.16 -1.16 -5.60
N GLU A 237 -3.26 -0.04 -6.33
CA GLU A 237 -2.22 0.40 -7.26
C GLU A 237 -0.92 0.73 -6.51
N THR A 238 -1.02 1.42 -5.37
CA THR A 238 0.13 1.73 -4.52
C THR A 238 0.84 0.46 -4.06
N VAL A 239 0.11 -0.51 -3.51
CA VAL A 239 0.70 -1.77 -3.07
C VAL A 239 1.35 -2.51 -4.25
N ARG A 240 0.67 -2.59 -5.41
CA ARG A 240 1.23 -3.21 -6.61
C ARG A 240 2.56 -2.57 -7.02
N HIS A 241 2.64 -1.25 -6.94
CA HIS A 241 3.83 -0.50 -7.28
C HIS A 241 4.99 -0.79 -6.31
N PHE A 242 4.70 -0.77 -5.00
CA PHE A 242 5.69 -0.99 -3.96
C PHE A 242 6.03 -2.47 -3.70
N LYS A 243 5.29 -3.44 -4.28
CA LYS A 243 5.67 -4.87 -4.24
C LYS A 243 7.05 -5.17 -4.85
N LYS A 244 7.59 -4.26 -5.65
CA LYS A 244 8.97 -4.35 -6.16
C LYS A 244 10.03 -4.14 -5.06
N VAL A 245 9.65 -3.54 -3.96
CA VAL A 245 10.46 -3.43 -2.73
C VAL A 245 10.11 -4.60 -1.81
N GLN A 246 11.11 -5.18 -1.17
CA GLN A 246 10.85 -6.19 -0.14
C GLN A 246 10.25 -5.50 1.09
N LEU A 247 8.93 -5.60 1.23
CA LEU A 247 8.20 -5.01 2.35
C LEU A 247 8.16 -5.99 3.53
N SER A 248 8.48 -5.49 4.72
CA SER A 248 8.31 -6.22 5.99
C SER A 248 6.89 -6.10 6.54
N GLY A 249 6.16 -5.07 6.13
CA GLY A 249 4.78 -4.84 6.55
C GLY A 249 4.23 -3.51 6.04
N CYS A 250 3.09 -3.12 6.56
CA CYS A 250 2.47 -1.83 6.26
C CYS A 250 2.06 -1.09 7.55
N ILE A 251 1.94 0.22 7.45
CA ILE A 251 1.45 1.10 8.51
C ILE A 251 0.31 1.93 7.94
N PHE A 252 -0.84 1.89 8.59
CA PHE A 252 -1.98 2.70 8.22
C PHE A 252 -2.04 3.98 9.05
N THR A 253 -2.23 5.10 8.36
CA THR A 253 -2.33 6.43 8.96
C THR A 253 -3.71 7.02 8.76
N LYS A 254 -4.02 8.12 9.47
CA LYS A 254 -5.29 8.86 9.36
C LYS A 254 -6.53 7.98 9.58
N LEU A 255 -6.42 7.03 10.52
CA LEU A 255 -7.53 6.13 10.87
C LEU A 255 -8.71 6.91 11.47
N ASP A 256 -8.39 8.00 12.17
CA ASP A 256 -9.33 8.93 12.77
C ASP A 256 -10.09 9.80 11.76
N GLU A 257 -9.57 9.94 10.54
CA GLU A 257 -10.20 10.66 9.44
C GLU A 257 -10.98 9.74 8.49
N SER A 258 -10.86 8.41 8.65
CA SER A 258 -11.47 7.43 7.75
C SER A 258 -12.93 7.16 8.10
N LEU A 259 -13.79 7.06 7.10
CA LEU A 259 -15.19 6.70 7.27
C LEU A 259 -15.39 5.20 7.49
N SER A 260 -14.48 4.38 7.00
CA SER A 260 -14.50 2.93 7.12
C SER A 260 -13.07 2.38 7.17
N LEU A 261 -12.91 1.22 7.80
CA LEU A 261 -11.64 0.50 7.86
C LEU A 261 -11.60 -0.70 6.90
N GLY A 262 -12.70 -0.97 6.20
CA GLY A 262 -12.83 -2.15 5.36
C GLY A 262 -11.83 -2.17 4.20
N GLU A 263 -11.56 -1.02 3.61
CA GLU A 263 -10.62 -0.90 2.49
C GLU A 263 -9.20 -1.29 2.92
N ILE A 264 -8.73 -0.82 4.07
CA ILE A 264 -7.39 -1.15 4.56
C ILE A 264 -7.28 -2.59 5.03
N ILE A 265 -8.35 -3.14 5.63
CA ILE A 265 -8.43 -4.56 6.00
C ILE A 265 -8.35 -5.43 4.74
N SER A 266 -9.11 -5.10 3.70
CA SER A 266 -9.08 -5.79 2.42
C SER A 266 -7.69 -5.79 1.79
N ILE A 267 -7.03 -4.64 1.79
CA ILE A 267 -5.65 -4.50 1.27
C ILE A 267 -4.66 -5.35 2.05
N ALA A 268 -4.74 -5.34 3.38
CA ALA A 268 -3.84 -6.13 4.23
C ALA A 268 -4.00 -7.63 3.97
N ILE A 269 -5.24 -8.12 3.89
CA ILE A 269 -5.57 -9.53 3.66
C ILE A 269 -5.17 -9.97 2.24
N GLN A 270 -5.65 -9.26 1.20
CA GLN A 270 -5.36 -9.60 -0.20
C GLN A 270 -3.87 -9.65 -0.52
N ASN A 271 -3.08 -8.82 0.13
CA ASN A 271 -1.66 -8.71 -0.14
C ASN A 271 -0.77 -9.40 0.89
N ARG A 272 -1.36 -10.02 1.92
CA ARG A 272 -0.65 -10.66 3.04
C ARG A 272 0.39 -9.75 3.66
N LEU A 273 0.03 -8.47 3.85
CA LEU A 273 0.91 -7.46 4.42
C LEU A 273 0.67 -7.38 5.93
N PRO A 274 1.68 -7.73 6.75
CA PRO A 274 1.56 -7.59 8.19
C PRO A 274 1.39 -6.11 8.57
N ILE A 275 0.49 -5.83 9.50
CA ILE A 275 0.23 -4.48 10.02
C ILE A 275 1.21 -4.20 11.16
N GLY A 276 1.95 -3.08 11.03
CA GLY A 276 2.98 -2.63 11.97
C GLY A 276 2.49 -1.64 13.00
#